data_bd2f8732cb0fb2d18e8e31204e37fd7a
#
_entry.id   bd2f8732cb0fb2d18e8e31204e37fd7a
#
_cell.length_a   1.000
_cell.length_b   1.000
_cell.length_c   1.000
_cell.angle_alpha   90.00
_cell.angle_beta   90.00
_cell.angle_gamma   90.00
#
_symmetry.space_group_name_H-M   'P 1'
#
loop_
_entity.id
_entity.type
_entity.pdbx_description
1 polymer ?
#
loop_
_entity_poly.entity_id
_entity_poly.type
_entity_poly.pdbx_seq_one_letter_code
_entity_poly.pdbx_strand_id
1 'polypeptide(L)'
;MITIKEQEILEEVYKGSRRAKMDIHSLLPKVYDEELALDLNRQAARYSRIQEKAENCLKKEGETPKVPGVLDRPRRWAAIQAETALNISTEHVAELLMREEKKRLDNMMDMVREQAKTGRETEEIAEEFMDFAEENIRILGTYI
;
A
#
# COMPACT_ATOMS: atom_id res chain seq x y z
N MET A 1 -6.64 -21.89 12.39
CA MET A 1 -5.88 -22.18 11.15
C MET A 1 -6.48 -21.41 9.97
N ILE A 2 -5.67 -20.68 9.23
CA ILE A 2 -6.14 -19.95 8.06
C ILE A 2 -6.01 -20.81 6.79
N THR A 3 -6.86 -20.51 5.80
CA THR A 3 -6.77 -21.16 4.49
C THR A 3 -5.60 -20.59 3.69
N ILE A 4 -5.19 -21.31 2.64
CA ILE A 4 -4.16 -20.81 1.72
C ILE A 4 -4.56 -19.47 1.13
N LYS A 5 -5.82 -19.30 0.82
CA LYS A 5 -6.34 -18.06 0.23
C LYS A 5 -6.37 -16.90 1.23
N GLU A 6 -6.69 -17.16 2.48
CA GLU A 6 -6.57 -16.15 3.53
C GLU A 6 -5.12 -15.72 3.73
N GLN A 7 -4.21 -16.68 3.67
CA GLN A 7 -2.78 -16.40 3.73
C GLN A 7 -2.36 -15.48 2.57
N GLU A 8 -2.83 -15.76 1.36
CA GLU A 8 -2.54 -14.93 0.18
C GLU A 8 -3.05 -13.50 0.35
N ILE A 9 -4.26 -13.34 0.89
CA ILE A 9 -4.82 -12.02 1.17
C ILE A 9 -3.95 -11.26 2.18
N LEU A 10 -3.60 -11.91 3.29
CA LEU A 10 -2.77 -11.28 4.32
C LEU A 10 -1.37 -10.93 3.81
N GLU A 11 -0.78 -11.79 2.99
CA GLU A 11 0.50 -11.50 2.37
C GLU A 11 0.41 -10.32 1.40
N GLU A 12 -0.69 -10.20 0.66
CA GLU A 12 -0.89 -9.06 -0.24
C GLU A 12 -1.08 -7.75 0.54
N VAL A 13 -1.81 -7.78 1.65
CA VAL A 13 -1.92 -6.61 2.54
C VAL A 13 -0.54 -6.23 3.06
N TYR A 14 0.25 -7.19 3.50
CA TYR A 14 1.60 -6.96 4.00
C TYR A 14 2.50 -6.33 2.93
N LYS A 15 2.54 -6.94 1.76
CA LYS A 15 3.38 -6.46 0.64
C LYS A 15 2.92 -5.11 0.11
N GLY A 16 1.61 -4.95 -0.05
CA GLY A 16 1.03 -3.70 -0.55
C GLY A 16 1.29 -2.53 0.38
N SER A 17 1.12 -2.74 1.69
CA SER A 17 1.40 -1.72 2.69
C SER A 17 2.87 -1.34 2.72
N ARG A 18 3.75 -2.34 2.65
CA ARG A 18 5.19 -2.11 2.61
C ARG A 18 5.61 -1.33 1.36
N ARG A 19 5.07 -1.71 0.21
CA ARG A 19 5.35 -1.04 -1.06
C ARG A 19 4.86 0.39 -1.07
N ALA A 20 3.67 0.63 -0.50
CA ALA A 20 3.11 1.98 -0.37
C ALA A 20 4.03 2.89 0.45
N LYS A 21 4.55 2.39 1.57
CA LYS A 21 5.50 3.15 2.39
C LYS A 21 6.78 3.47 1.63
N MET A 22 7.31 2.50 0.88
CA MET A 22 8.51 2.71 0.09
C MET A 22 8.33 3.79 -0.96
N ASP A 23 7.18 3.78 -1.65
CA ASP A 23 6.86 4.79 -2.65
C ASP A 23 6.79 6.19 -2.02
N ILE A 24 6.09 6.30 -0.89
CA ILE A 24 5.97 7.56 -0.17
C ILE A 24 7.35 8.08 0.25
N HIS A 25 8.17 7.22 0.87
CA HIS A 25 9.50 7.63 1.31
C HIS A 25 10.42 8.03 0.16
N SER A 26 10.24 7.41 -1.02
CA SER A 26 11.00 7.78 -2.22
C SER A 26 10.60 9.15 -2.76
N LEU A 27 9.35 9.55 -2.57
CA LEU A 27 8.83 10.82 -3.09
C LEU A 27 8.89 11.98 -2.11
N LEU A 28 8.83 11.72 -0.80
CA LEU A 28 8.81 12.77 0.21
C LEU A 28 9.91 13.82 0.04
N PRO A 29 11.17 13.46 -0.24
CA PRO A 29 12.22 14.46 -0.43
C PRO A 29 11.96 15.43 -1.59
N LYS A 30 11.05 15.09 -2.50
CA LYS A 30 10.72 15.87 -3.69
C LYS A 30 9.42 16.65 -3.56
N VAL A 31 8.70 16.48 -2.45
CA VAL A 31 7.41 17.13 -2.23
C VAL A 31 7.63 18.54 -1.67
N TYR A 32 7.15 19.55 -2.40
CA TYR A 32 7.23 20.95 -1.97
C TYR A 32 6.02 21.40 -1.17
N ASP A 33 4.86 20.84 -1.46
CA ASP A 33 3.63 21.22 -0.78
C ASP A 33 3.59 20.63 0.62
N GLU A 34 3.50 21.50 1.63
CA GLU A 34 3.53 21.06 3.03
C GLU A 34 2.32 20.22 3.42
N GLU A 35 1.15 20.53 2.87
CA GLU A 35 -0.06 19.76 3.16
C GLU A 35 0.04 18.35 2.58
N LEU A 36 0.53 18.24 1.34
CA LEU A 36 0.75 16.94 0.72
C LEU A 36 1.78 16.14 1.52
N ALA A 37 2.88 16.77 1.93
CA ALA A 37 3.88 16.09 2.74
C ALA A 37 3.30 15.56 4.05
N LEU A 38 2.43 16.32 4.71
CA LEU A 38 1.74 15.89 5.92
C LEU A 38 0.82 14.70 5.66
N ASP A 39 0.03 14.78 4.60
CA ASP A 39 -0.86 13.68 4.22
C ASP A 39 -0.07 12.40 3.93
N LEU A 40 1.04 12.53 3.20
CA LEU A 40 1.89 11.37 2.87
C LEU A 40 2.53 10.75 4.12
N ASN A 41 2.95 11.57 5.08
CA ASN A 41 3.48 11.07 6.35
C ASN A 41 2.41 10.31 7.14
N ARG A 42 1.17 10.81 7.15
CA ARG A 42 0.04 10.13 7.79
C ARG A 42 -0.26 8.80 7.09
N GLN A 43 -0.24 8.81 5.77
CA GLN A 43 -0.47 7.60 4.97
C GLN A 43 0.59 6.55 5.27
N ALA A 44 1.87 6.93 5.29
CA ALA A 44 2.97 6.02 5.60
C ALA A 44 2.81 5.42 7.01
N ALA A 45 2.47 6.25 8.00
CA ALA A 45 2.27 5.79 9.37
C ALA A 45 1.10 4.80 9.47
N ARG A 46 -0.01 5.06 8.77
CA ARG A 46 -1.16 4.17 8.77
C ARG A 46 -0.84 2.85 8.07
N TYR A 47 -0.11 2.90 6.95
CA TYR A 47 0.33 1.68 6.28
C TYR A 47 1.25 0.84 7.15
N SER A 48 2.09 1.47 7.98
CA SER A 48 2.91 0.73 8.95
C SER A 48 2.05 -0.08 9.91
N ARG A 49 0.95 0.51 10.40
CA ARG A 49 0.04 -0.19 11.31
C ARG A 49 -0.72 -1.33 10.62
N ILE A 50 -1.17 -1.09 9.39
CA ILE A 50 -1.86 -2.13 8.61
C ILE A 50 -0.91 -3.28 8.31
N GLN A 51 0.31 -2.97 7.92
CA GLN A 51 1.37 -3.97 7.68
C GLN A 51 1.59 -4.82 8.92
N GLU A 52 1.71 -4.19 10.08
CA GLU A 52 1.92 -4.89 11.34
C GLU A 52 0.76 -5.82 11.69
N LYS A 53 -0.47 -5.39 11.46
CA LYS A 53 -1.65 -6.23 11.69
C LYS A 53 -1.62 -7.49 10.84
N ALA A 54 -1.30 -7.35 9.55
CA ALA A 54 -1.20 -8.49 8.64
C ALA A 54 -0.05 -9.42 9.05
N GLU A 55 1.10 -8.85 9.40
CA GLU A 55 2.25 -9.61 9.86
C GLU A 55 1.93 -10.41 11.12
N ASN A 56 1.30 -9.77 12.11
CA ASN A 56 0.95 -10.43 13.36
C ASN A 56 -0.06 -11.57 13.16
N CYS A 57 -1.02 -11.36 12.27
CA CYS A 57 -1.99 -12.39 11.94
C CYS A 57 -1.32 -13.59 11.29
N LEU A 58 -0.40 -13.36 10.35
CA LEU A 58 0.37 -14.44 9.70
C LEU A 58 1.23 -15.20 10.72
N LYS A 59 1.91 -14.49 11.62
CA LYS A 59 2.77 -15.10 12.63
C LYS A 59 1.99 -15.97 13.62
N LYS A 60 0.79 -15.56 13.98
CA LYS A 60 -0.10 -16.36 14.86
C LYS A 60 -0.43 -17.70 14.24
N GLU A 61 -0.48 -17.77 12.91
CA GLU A 61 -0.77 -18.99 12.18
C GLU A 61 0.51 -19.78 11.81
N GLY A 62 1.66 -19.35 12.32
CA GLY A 62 2.93 -20.01 12.06
C GLY A 62 3.55 -19.68 10.70
N GLU A 63 3.05 -18.64 10.05
CA GLU A 63 3.52 -18.22 8.74
C GLU A 63 4.50 -17.05 8.84
N THR A 64 5.50 -17.03 7.97
CA THR A 64 6.42 -15.89 7.87
C THR A 64 6.05 -15.08 6.62
N PRO A 65 5.83 -13.77 6.75
CA PRO A 65 5.53 -12.95 5.57
C PRO A 65 6.65 -13.04 4.53
N LYS A 66 6.26 -13.22 3.27
CA LYS A 66 7.22 -13.20 2.17
C LYS A 66 7.69 -11.79 1.92
N VAL A 67 9.00 -11.59 1.92
CA VAL A 67 9.60 -10.29 1.62
C VAL A 67 9.85 -10.22 0.11
N PRO A 68 9.57 -9.06 -0.54
CA PRO A 68 9.90 -8.88 -1.94
C PRO A 68 11.38 -9.16 -2.21
N GLY A 69 11.70 -9.62 -3.40
CA GLY A 69 13.07 -9.93 -3.79
C GLY A 69 14.02 -8.76 -3.59
N VAL A 70 15.30 -9.06 -3.44
CA VAL A 70 16.36 -8.08 -3.17
C VAL A 70 16.38 -6.95 -4.20
N LEU A 71 15.96 -7.23 -5.45
CA LEU A 71 15.98 -6.26 -6.55
C LEU A 71 14.71 -5.40 -6.64
N ASP A 72 13.63 -5.73 -5.91
CA ASP A 72 12.38 -4.97 -5.96
C ASP A 72 12.54 -3.53 -5.51
N ARG A 73 13.22 -3.32 -4.40
CA ARG A 73 13.40 -2.00 -3.81
C ARG A 73 14.18 -1.05 -4.71
N PRO A 74 15.36 -1.43 -5.25
CA PRO A 74 16.09 -0.58 -6.20
C PRO A 74 15.32 -0.33 -7.49
N ARG A 75 14.60 -1.33 -8.01
CA ARG A 75 13.80 -1.18 -9.22
C ARG A 75 12.66 -0.18 -9.04
N ARG A 76 11.94 -0.28 -7.93
CA ARG A 76 10.85 0.65 -7.63
C ARG A 76 11.37 2.07 -7.46
N TRP A 77 12.46 2.23 -6.72
CA TRP A 77 13.09 3.52 -6.54
C TRP A 77 13.49 4.13 -7.89
N ALA A 78 14.14 3.34 -8.74
CA ALA A 78 14.56 3.79 -10.07
C ALA A 78 13.38 4.19 -10.94
N ALA A 79 12.27 3.42 -10.91
CA ALA A 79 11.06 3.72 -11.66
C ALA A 79 10.45 5.04 -11.21
N ILE A 80 10.37 5.27 -9.90
CA ILE A 80 9.84 6.52 -9.33
C ILE A 80 10.74 7.69 -9.71
N GLN A 81 12.07 7.53 -9.64
CA GLN A 81 13.01 8.57 -10.02
C GLN A 81 12.89 8.91 -11.50
N ALA A 82 12.69 7.92 -12.36
CA ALA A 82 12.48 8.15 -13.80
C ALA A 82 11.17 8.92 -14.05
N GLU A 83 10.09 8.54 -13.36
CA GLU A 83 8.78 9.20 -13.50
C GLU A 83 8.81 10.66 -13.04
N THR A 84 9.62 10.98 -12.04
CA THR A 84 9.68 12.32 -11.47
C THR A 84 10.86 13.15 -11.94
N ALA A 85 11.71 12.61 -12.82
CA ALA A 85 12.92 13.29 -13.28
C ALA A 85 12.64 14.65 -13.95
N LEU A 86 11.55 14.73 -14.73
CA LEU A 86 11.19 15.94 -15.47
C LEU A 86 9.99 16.69 -14.89
N ASN A 87 9.29 16.10 -13.93
CA ASN A 87 8.10 16.70 -13.36
C ASN A 87 7.90 16.26 -11.91
N ILE A 88 8.19 17.16 -10.97
CA ILE A 88 8.01 16.95 -9.54
C ILE A 88 6.90 17.85 -8.97
N SER A 89 6.00 18.33 -9.82
CA SER A 89 4.88 19.16 -9.36
C SER A 89 4.02 18.38 -8.37
N THR A 90 3.37 19.10 -7.47
CA THR A 90 2.42 18.54 -6.50
C THR A 90 1.38 17.68 -7.20
N GLU A 91 0.83 18.21 -8.29
CA GLU A 91 -0.16 17.51 -9.10
C GLU A 91 0.37 16.17 -9.64
N HIS A 92 1.56 16.16 -10.22
CA HIS A 92 2.14 14.95 -10.80
C HIS A 92 2.46 13.90 -9.73
N VAL A 93 3.02 14.32 -8.60
CA VAL A 93 3.29 13.41 -7.48
C VAL A 93 1.98 12.79 -6.98
N ALA A 94 0.94 13.61 -6.82
CA ALA A 94 -0.38 13.12 -6.39
C ALA A 94 -0.98 12.14 -7.39
N GLU A 95 -0.87 12.42 -8.68
CA GLU A 95 -1.36 11.53 -9.74
C GLU A 95 -0.63 10.18 -9.72
N LEU A 96 0.68 10.20 -9.56
CA LEU A 96 1.49 8.99 -9.50
C LEU A 96 1.06 8.10 -8.32
N LEU A 97 0.96 8.70 -7.14
CA LEU A 97 0.55 7.98 -5.94
C LEU A 97 -0.89 7.49 -6.02
N MET A 98 -1.79 8.29 -6.59
CA MET A 98 -3.18 7.89 -6.80
C MET A 98 -3.28 6.67 -7.72
N ARG A 99 -2.50 6.64 -8.78
CA ARG A 99 -2.45 5.51 -9.71
C ARG A 99 -2.02 4.24 -8.97
N GLU A 100 -1.02 4.33 -8.10
CA GLU A 100 -0.55 3.19 -7.32
C GLU A 100 -1.59 2.74 -6.29
N GLU A 101 -2.29 3.68 -5.65
CA GLU A 101 -3.38 3.36 -4.73
C GLU A 101 -4.51 2.61 -5.43
N LYS A 102 -4.89 3.06 -6.63
CA LYS A 102 -5.94 2.40 -7.43
C LYS A 102 -5.55 0.97 -7.77
N LYS A 103 -4.29 0.73 -8.14
CA LYS A 103 -3.80 -0.62 -8.42
C LYS A 103 -3.90 -1.52 -7.20
N ARG A 104 -3.49 -1.03 -6.03
CA ARG A 104 -3.58 -1.79 -4.79
C ARG A 104 -5.02 -2.15 -4.43
N LEU A 105 -5.91 -1.17 -4.57
CA LEU A 105 -7.33 -1.36 -4.29
C LEU A 105 -7.92 -2.41 -5.24
N ASP A 106 -7.69 -2.27 -6.54
CA ASP A 106 -8.23 -3.19 -7.54
C ASP A 106 -7.74 -4.61 -7.31
N ASN A 107 -6.45 -4.79 -7.06
CA ASN A 107 -5.88 -6.11 -6.79
C ASN A 107 -6.52 -6.76 -5.55
N MET A 108 -6.68 -5.99 -4.48
CA MET A 108 -7.28 -6.53 -3.25
C MET A 108 -8.76 -6.86 -3.46
N MET A 109 -9.49 -6.00 -4.15
CA MET A 109 -10.90 -6.25 -4.48
C MET A 109 -11.07 -7.54 -5.26
N ASP A 110 -10.21 -7.78 -6.24
CA ASP A 110 -10.25 -9.00 -7.04
C ASP A 110 -9.97 -10.23 -6.17
N MET A 111 -8.95 -10.17 -5.33
CA MET A 111 -8.62 -11.28 -4.42
C MET A 111 -9.74 -11.60 -3.45
N VAL A 112 -10.35 -10.58 -2.86
CA VAL A 112 -11.45 -10.76 -1.90
C VAL A 112 -12.70 -11.28 -2.60
N ARG A 113 -12.97 -10.83 -3.81
CA ARG A 113 -14.15 -11.27 -4.60
C ARG A 113 -14.08 -12.75 -4.94
N GLU A 114 -12.89 -13.29 -5.14
CA GLU A 114 -12.69 -14.71 -5.46
C GLU A 114 -12.89 -15.61 -4.24
N GLN A 115 -13.06 -15.03 -3.04
CA GLN A 115 -13.21 -15.77 -1.79
C GLN A 115 -14.68 -15.92 -1.43
N ALA A 116 -15.13 -17.16 -1.23
CA ALA A 116 -16.48 -17.44 -0.77
C ALA A 116 -16.64 -17.11 0.72
N LYS A 117 -15.61 -17.37 1.52
CA LYS A 117 -15.60 -17.08 2.96
C LYS A 117 -14.19 -16.88 3.45
N THR A 118 -13.98 -15.84 4.26
CA THR A 118 -12.73 -15.61 4.99
C THR A 118 -13.03 -15.51 6.48
N GLY A 119 -12.03 -15.81 7.31
CA GLY A 119 -12.13 -15.61 8.75
C GLY A 119 -12.30 -14.12 9.03
N ARG A 120 -12.93 -13.82 10.18
CA ARG A 120 -13.27 -12.45 10.57
C ARG A 120 -12.03 -11.51 10.62
N GLU A 121 -10.95 -11.99 11.21
CA GLU A 121 -9.73 -11.18 11.33
C GLU A 121 -9.13 -10.83 9.98
N THR A 122 -9.05 -11.79 9.05
CA THR A 122 -8.57 -11.57 7.70
C THR A 122 -9.47 -10.58 6.95
N GLU A 123 -10.78 -10.76 7.07
CA GLU A 123 -11.76 -9.88 6.45
C GLU A 123 -11.61 -8.44 6.94
N GLU A 124 -11.50 -8.25 8.25
CA GLU A 124 -11.32 -6.92 8.84
C GLU A 124 -10.03 -6.23 8.37
N ILE A 125 -8.94 -6.97 8.28
CA ILE A 125 -7.65 -6.44 7.81
C ILE A 125 -7.75 -6.05 6.34
N ALA A 126 -8.34 -6.91 5.50
CA ALA A 126 -8.52 -6.62 4.08
C ALA A 126 -9.43 -5.41 3.85
N GLU A 127 -10.52 -5.30 4.61
CA GLU A 127 -11.43 -4.16 4.54
C GLU A 127 -10.73 -2.86 4.96
N GLU A 128 -9.97 -2.90 6.05
CA GLU A 128 -9.21 -1.72 6.49
C GLU A 128 -8.23 -1.26 5.41
N PHE A 129 -7.54 -2.19 4.77
CA PHE A 129 -6.61 -1.87 3.69
C PHE A 129 -7.33 -1.23 2.50
N MET A 130 -8.46 -1.80 2.09
CA MET A 130 -9.25 -1.27 0.96
C MET A 130 -9.87 0.09 1.28
N ASP A 131 -10.45 0.24 2.45
CA ASP A 131 -11.07 1.51 2.88
C ASP A 131 -10.01 2.61 2.95
N PHE A 132 -8.83 2.28 3.44
CA PHE A 132 -7.74 3.23 3.51
C PHE A 132 -7.24 3.64 2.13
N ALA A 133 -7.15 2.69 1.19
CA ALA A 133 -6.79 3.01 -0.19
C ALA A 133 -7.81 3.95 -0.83
N GLU A 134 -9.11 3.72 -0.62
CA GLU A 134 -10.17 4.59 -1.12
C GLU A 134 -10.05 6.01 -0.54
N GLU A 135 -9.80 6.10 0.76
CA GLU A 135 -9.61 7.40 1.42
C GLU A 135 -8.41 8.15 0.84
N ASN A 136 -7.30 7.44 0.64
CA ASN A 136 -6.09 8.04 0.06
C ASN A 136 -6.31 8.52 -1.37
N ILE A 137 -7.05 7.75 -2.18
CA ILE A 137 -7.41 8.16 -3.54
C ILE A 137 -8.18 9.49 -3.49
N ARG A 138 -9.14 9.59 -2.58
CA ARG A 138 -9.93 10.83 -2.41
C ARG A 138 -9.05 12.00 -1.99
N ILE A 139 -8.19 11.79 -1.01
CA ILE A 139 -7.29 12.84 -0.51
C ILE A 139 -6.31 13.30 -1.60
N LEU A 140 -5.69 12.35 -2.28
CA LEU A 140 -4.74 12.66 -3.36
C LEU A 140 -5.42 13.41 -4.50
N GLY A 141 -6.69 13.09 -4.78
CA GLY A 141 -7.48 13.78 -5.78
C GLY A 141 -7.66 15.28 -5.51
N THR A 142 -7.54 15.71 -4.26
CA THR A 142 -7.65 17.13 -3.91
C THR A 142 -6.45 17.97 -4.39
N TYR A 143 -5.35 17.32 -4.75
CA TYR A 143 -4.13 17.98 -5.21
C TYR A 143 -4.01 18.03 -6.75
N ILE A 144 -4.98 17.49 -7.45
CA ILE A 144 -4.96 17.39 -8.92
C ILE A 144 -5.85 18.42 -9.59
#